data_f07cfcc99e1202252b5f32f614224b5d
#
_entry.id   f07cfcc99e1202252b5f32f614224b5d
#
_cell.length_a   1.000
_cell.length_b   1.000
_cell.length_c   1.000
_cell.angle_alpha   90.00
_cell.angle_beta   90.00
_cell.angle_gamma   90.00
#
_symmetry.space_group_name_H-M   'P 1'
#
loop_
_entity.id
_entity.type
_entity.pdbx_description
1 polymer ?
#
loop_
_entity_poly.entity_id
_entity_poly.type
_entity_poly.pdbx_seq_one_letter_code
_entity_poly.pdbx_strand_id
1 'polypeptide(L)'
;MAKKILCIDDEPEVVEYLRDILQDAGYVTCEAYDGKEGLEVARRERPDLITLDLDMSKEWGTRFYRNLRRDPNLKDVPIVVVSALSGNKYAVKDAVATIDKPFTPQQILDVLRSVLGG
;
A
#
# COMPACT_ATOMS: atom_id res chain seq x y z
N MET A 1 12.52 -15.74 -3.19
CA MET A 1 11.25 -15.53 -3.91
C MET A 1 10.89 -14.06 -3.92
N ALA A 2 10.24 -13.63 -5.00
CA ALA A 2 9.88 -12.23 -5.12
C ALA A 2 8.79 -11.88 -4.12
N LYS A 3 8.90 -10.70 -3.50
CA LYS A 3 7.87 -10.19 -2.61
C LYS A 3 6.72 -9.61 -3.41
N LYS A 4 5.52 -9.76 -2.91
CA LYS A 4 4.29 -9.29 -3.56
C LYS A 4 3.77 -8.03 -2.87
N ILE A 5 3.52 -7.00 -3.66
CA ILE A 5 3.06 -5.70 -3.17
C ILE A 5 1.66 -5.44 -3.70
N LEU A 6 0.72 -5.13 -2.81
CA LEU A 6 -0.62 -4.70 -3.21
C LEU A 6 -0.64 -3.17 -3.21
N CYS A 7 -0.96 -2.59 -4.36
CA CYS A 7 -1.04 -1.14 -4.52
C CYS A 7 -2.51 -0.72 -4.54
N ILE A 8 -2.93 0.09 -3.58
CA ILE A 8 -4.31 0.57 -3.46
C ILE A 8 -4.35 2.07 -3.63
N ASP A 9 -4.97 2.55 -4.71
CA ASP A 9 -5.12 3.97 -5.02
C ASP A 9 -6.29 4.09 -6.00
N ASP A 10 -7.12 5.12 -5.87
CA ASP A 10 -8.25 5.32 -6.78
C ASP A 10 -7.85 5.98 -8.09
N GLU A 11 -6.61 6.41 -8.24
CA GLU A 11 -6.08 6.99 -9.46
C GLU A 11 -5.29 5.95 -10.25
N PRO A 12 -5.80 5.47 -11.40
CA PRO A 12 -5.10 4.43 -12.17
C PRO A 12 -3.68 4.79 -12.57
N GLU A 13 -3.42 6.08 -12.85
CA GLU A 13 -2.07 6.51 -13.24
C GLU A 13 -1.06 6.31 -12.11
N VAL A 14 -1.48 6.51 -10.86
CA VAL A 14 -0.60 6.30 -9.70
C VAL A 14 -0.32 4.82 -9.54
N VAL A 15 -1.34 3.98 -9.68
CA VAL A 15 -1.17 2.52 -9.59
C VAL A 15 -0.22 2.03 -10.68
N GLU A 16 -0.39 2.50 -11.91
CA GLU A 16 0.50 2.13 -13.02
C GLU A 16 1.94 2.56 -12.76
N TYR A 17 2.12 3.77 -12.25
CA TYR A 17 3.44 4.31 -11.94
C TYR A 17 4.12 3.45 -10.87
N LEU A 18 3.41 3.12 -9.80
CA LEU A 18 3.94 2.25 -8.75
C LEU A 18 4.26 0.86 -9.31
N ARG A 19 3.33 0.28 -10.07
CA ARG A 19 3.52 -1.04 -10.65
C ARG A 19 4.80 -1.10 -11.49
N ASP A 20 5.01 -0.11 -12.34
CA ASP A 20 6.18 -0.10 -13.22
C ASP A 20 7.48 -0.01 -12.41
N ILE A 21 7.52 0.86 -11.42
CA ILE A 21 8.68 0.99 -10.53
C ILE A 21 8.97 -0.34 -9.82
N LEU A 22 7.92 -0.95 -9.27
CA LEU A 22 8.08 -2.14 -8.44
C LEU A 22 8.45 -3.37 -9.28
N GLN A 23 7.82 -3.53 -10.43
CA GLN A 23 8.14 -4.65 -11.31
C GLN A 23 9.55 -4.54 -11.86
N ASP A 24 10.00 -3.34 -12.20
CA ASP A 24 11.38 -3.12 -12.65
C ASP A 24 12.38 -3.47 -11.56
N ALA A 25 11.99 -3.35 -10.31
CA ALA A 25 12.86 -3.69 -9.17
C ALA A 25 12.75 -5.15 -8.74
N GLY A 26 11.94 -5.96 -9.43
CA GLY A 26 11.83 -7.40 -9.16
C GLY A 26 10.68 -7.80 -8.25
N TYR A 27 9.80 -6.87 -7.87
CA TYR A 27 8.63 -7.21 -7.06
C TYR A 27 7.49 -7.73 -7.94
N VAL A 28 6.64 -8.56 -7.35
CA VAL A 28 5.36 -8.96 -7.94
C VAL A 28 4.32 -7.96 -7.43
N THR A 29 3.41 -7.52 -8.30
CA THR A 29 2.40 -6.53 -7.91
C THR A 29 1.00 -7.06 -8.13
N CYS A 30 0.08 -6.58 -7.29
CA CYS A 30 -1.35 -6.70 -7.52
C CYS A 30 -1.97 -5.34 -7.20
N GLU A 31 -3.13 -5.04 -7.75
CA GLU A 31 -3.71 -3.71 -7.72
C GLU A 31 -5.15 -3.73 -7.23
N ALA A 32 -5.56 -2.64 -6.60
CA ALA A 32 -6.95 -2.38 -6.25
C ALA A 32 -7.18 -0.88 -6.31
N TYR A 33 -8.40 -0.49 -6.64
CA TYR A 33 -8.73 0.91 -6.90
C TYR A 33 -9.67 1.50 -5.86
N ASP A 34 -10.05 0.73 -4.87
CA ASP A 34 -10.80 1.21 -3.70
C ASP A 34 -10.58 0.25 -2.52
N GLY A 35 -11.10 0.64 -1.36
CA GLY A 35 -10.89 -0.15 -0.14
C GLY A 35 -11.58 -1.50 -0.14
N LYS A 36 -12.75 -1.60 -0.75
CA LYS A 36 -13.47 -2.86 -0.83
C LYS A 36 -12.71 -3.86 -1.70
N GLU A 37 -12.32 -3.43 -2.89
CA GLU A 37 -11.52 -4.24 -3.79
C GLU A 37 -10.18 -4.58 -3.14
N GLY A 38 -9.58 -3.61 -2.45
CA GLY A 38 -8.32 -3.82 -1.74
C GLY A 38 -8.38 -4.96 -0.75
N LEU A 39 -9.46 -5.04 0.02
CA LEU A 39 -9.62 -6.12 0.98
C LEU A 39 -9.80 -7.48 0.29
N GLU A 40 -10.57 -7.52 -0.79
CA GLU A 40 -10.77 -8.73 -1.58
C GLU A 40 -9.46 -9.23 -2.18
N VAL A 41 -8.69 -8.31 -2.77
CA VAL A 41 -7.39 -8.66 -3.37
C VAL A 41 -6.41 -9.10 -2.29
N ALA A 42 -6.38 -8.41 -1.15
CA ALA A 42 -5.49 -8.78 -0.06
C ALA A 42 -5.77 -10.21 0.44
N ARG A 43 -7.02 -10.57 0.57
CA ARG A 43 -7.40 -11.91 1.01
C ARG A 43 -7.03 -12.98 -0.01
N ARG A 44 -7.18 -12.67 -1.31
CA ARG A 44 -6.89 -13.61 -2.38
C ARG A 44 -5.39 -13.75 -2.63
N GLU A 45 -4.68 -12.61 -2.68
CA GLU A 45 -3.27 -12.58 -3.08
C GLU A 45 -2.28 -12.68 -1.94
N ARG A 46 -2.70 -12.38 -0.72
CA ARG A 46 -1.83 -12.42 0.47
C ARG A 46 -0.51 -11.69 0.26
N PRO A 47 -0.56 -10.36 0.04
CA PRO A 47 0.65 -9.60 -0.24
C PRO A 47 1.59 -9.54 0.96
N ASP A 48 2.86 -9.29 0.67
CA ASP A 48 3.88 -9.10 1.71
C ASP A 48 3.89 -7.68 2.25
N LEU A 49 3.32 -6.73 1.49
CA LEU A 49 3.23 -5.33 1.88
C LEU A 49 2.11 -4.67 1.07
N ILE A 50 1.48 -3.67 1.66
CA ILE A 50 0.40 -2.91 1.03
C ILE A 50 0.79 -1.45 0.98
N THR A 51 0.70 -0.81 -0.21
CA THR A 51 0.74 0.64 -0.29
C THR A 51 -0.69 1.14 -0.32
N LEU A 52 -1.03 2.06 0.57
CA LEU A 52 -2.38 2.54 0.75
C LEU A 52 -2.44 4.05 0.57
N ASP A 53 -3.22 4.50 -0.41
CA ASP A 53 -3.48 5.93 -0.62
C ASP A 53 -4.58 6.39 0.34
N LEU A 54 -4.27 7.37 1.17
CA LEU A 54 -5.24 7.96 2.09
C LEU A 54 -6.04 9.10 1.45
N ASP A 55 -5.70 9.49 0.22
CA ASP A 55 -6.45 10.54 -0.49
C ASP A 55 -7.74 9.99 -1.12
N MET A 56 -7.96 8.69 -1.06
CA MET A 56 -9.26 8.10 -1.34
C MET A 56 -10.23 8.57 -0.26
N SER A 57 -11.52 8.30 -0.41
CA SER A 57 -12.48 8.61 0.63
C SER A 57 -11.92 8.22 2.01
N LYS A 58 -11.88 9.16 2.95
CA LYS A 58 -11.37 8.92 4.31
C LYS A 58 -12.03 7.71 4.97
N GLU A 59 -13.31 7.54 4.72
CA GLU A 59 -14.07 6.43 5.24
C GLU A 59 -13.50 5.09 4.80
N TRP A 60 -13.11 4.99 3.52
CA TRP A 60 -12.60 3.73 2.98
C TRP A 60 -11.21 3.39 3.48
N GLY A 61 -10.33 4.39 3.63
CA GLY A 61 -8.99 4.16 4.16
C GLY A 61 -9.04 3.59 5.57
N THR A 62 -9.83 4.20 6.44
CA THR A 62 -9.99 3.78 7.83
C THR A 62 -10.67 2.41 7.94
N ARG A 63 -11.71 2.19 7.14
CA ARG A 63 -12.46 0.94 7.14
C ARG A 63 -11.60 -0.21 6.63
N PHE A 64 -10.86 0.02 5.56
CA PHE A 64 -9.93 -0.98 5.02
C PHE A 64 -8.92 -1.41 6.07
N TYR A 65 -8.27 -0.44 6.71
CA TYR A 65 -7.29 -0.69 7.75
C TYR A 65 -7.88 -1.53 8.89
N ARG A 66 -9.05 -1.15 9.38
CA ARG A 66 -9.72 -1.86 10.47
C ARG A 66 -10.02 -3.32 10.10
N ASN A 67 -10.56 -3.53 8.91
CA ASN A 67 -10.89 -4.87 8.45
C ASN A 67 -9.64 -5.72 8.24
N LEU A 68 -8.57 -5.11 7.73
CA LEU A 68 -7.30 -5.79 7.56
C LEU A 68 -6.76 -6.29 8.90
N ARG A 69 -6.78 -5.44 9.93
CA ARG A 69 -6.24 -5.78 11.25
C ARG A 69 -7.09 -6.81 11.99
N ARG A 70 -8.34 -7.00 11.59
CA ARG A 70 -9.23 -8.03 12.16
C ARG A 70 -9.07 -9.39 11.49
N ASP A 71 -8.46 -9.43 10.32
CA ASP A 71 -8.27 -10.69 9.59
C ASP A 71 -7.00 -11.37 10.10
N PRO A 72 -7.11 -12.59 10.68
CA PRO A 72 -5.93 -13.27 11.23
C PRO A 72 -4.80 -13.50 10.24
N ASN A 73 -5.11 -13.60 8.96
CA ASN A 73 -4.11 -13.84 7.92
C ASN A 73 -3.46 -12.56 7.40
N LEU A 74 -4.05 -11.39 7.71
CA LEU A 74 -3.61 -10.12 7.15
C LEU A 74 -3.19 -9.10 8.21
N LYS A 75 -3.47 -9.38 9.48
CA LYS A 75 -3.28 -8.40 10.55
C LYS A 75 -1.83 -7.90 10.69
N ASP A 76 -0.86 -8.69 10.27
CA ASP A 76 0.55 -8.35 10.39
C ASP A 76 1.18 -7.83 9.11
N VAL A 77 0.41 -7.70 8.04
CA VAL A 77 0.93 -7.18 6.76
C VAL A 77 1.28 -5.71 6.93
N PRO A 78 2.53 -5.32 6.64
CA PRO A 78 2.92 -3.92 6.78
C PRO A 78 2.23 -3.03 5.75
N ILE A 79 1.84 -1.84 6.20
CA ILE A 79 1.19 -0.83 5.36
C ILE A 79 2.10 0.37 5.23
N VAL A 80 2.37 0.76 3.99
CA VAL A 80 3.05 2.02 3.66
C VAL A 80 1.97 2.97 3.14
N VAL A 81 1.81 4.09 3.85
CA VAL A 81 0.83 5.11 3.45
C VAL A 81 1.45 6.03 2.41
N VAL A 82 0.71 6.30 1.34
CA VAL A 82 1.12 7.23 0.28
C VAL A 82 0.04 8.29 0.20
N SER A 83 0.38 9.56 0.41
CA SER A 83 -0.63 10.60 0.53
C SER A 83 -0.11 11.97 0.13
N ALA A 84 -0.96 12.76 -0.55
CA ALA A 84 -0.71 14.16 -0.83
C ALA A 84 -1.07 15.05 0.37
N LEU A 85 -1.85 14.51 1.32
CA LEU A 85 -2.36 15.27 2.47
C LEU A 85 -1.57 14.92 3.73
N SER A 86 -0.60 15.76 4.06
CA SER A 86 0.30 15.50 5.19
C SER A 86 -0.41 15.29 6.53
N GLY A 87 -1.61 15.82 6.71
CA GLY A 87 -2.38 15.66 7.94
C GLY A 87 -2.97 14.27 8.13
N ASN A 88 -3.02 13.46 7.07
CA ASN A 88 -3.67 12.15 7.11
C ASN A 88 -2.77 11.04 7.67
N LYS A 89 -1.51 11.32 7.96
CA LYS A 89 -0.60 10.31 8.49
C LYS A 89 -1.07 9.68 9.80
N TYR A 90 -1.99 10.32 10.50
CA TYR A 90 -2.54 9.81 11.76
C TYR A 90 -3.72 8.86 11.56
N ALA A 91 -4.24 8.73 10.34
CA ALA A 91 -5.38 7.85 10.08
C ALA A 91 -5.02 6.38 10.19
N VAL A 92 -3.74 6.04 10.01
CA VAL A 92 -3.24 4.66 10.14
C VAL A 92 -2.06 4.69 11.12
N LYS A 93 -2.35 4.44 12.39
CA LYS A 93 -1.39 4.62 13.48
C LYS A 93 -0.17 3.72 13.43
N ASP A 94 -0.32 2.52 12.90
CA ASP A 94 0.78 1.57 12.85
C ASP A 94 1.32 1.34 11.44
N ALA A 95 1.10 2.32 10.54
CA ALA A 95 1.77 2.28 9.25
C ALA A 95 3.29 2.28 9.48
N VAL A 96 3.99 1.42 8.75
CA VAL A 96 5.44 1.29 8.92
C VAL A 96 6.20 2.46 8.30
N ALA A 97 5.57 3.17 7.36
CA ALA A 97 6.14 4.35 6.74
C ALA A 97 5.06 5.16 6.07
N THR A 98 5.34 6.44 5.85
CA THR A 98 4.47 7.35 5.10
C THR A 98 5.31 8.02 4.04
N ILE A 99 4.80 8.05 2.81
CA ILE A 99 5.45 8.68 1.68
C ILE A 99 4.55 9.78 1.15
N ASP A 100 5.09 10.98 0.99
CA ASP A 100 4.32 12.10 0.45
C ASP A 100 4.31 12.08 -1.08
N LYS A 101 3.17 12.41 -1.68
CA LYS A 101 3.08 12.62 -3.13
C LYS A 101 3.48 14.04 -3.48
N PRO A 102 4.16 14.30 -4.59
CA PRO A 102 4.71 13.29 -5.50
C PRO A 102 5.98 12.66 -4.92
N PHE A 103 6.24 11.43 -5.28
CA PHE A 103 7.42 10.71 -4.82
C PHE A 103 8.26 10.25 -6.01
N THR A 104 9.56 10.03 -5.75
CA THR A 104 10.47 9.48 -6.77
C THR A 104 10.52 7.96 -6.66
N PRO A 105 10.92 7.26 -7.74
CA PRO A 105 11.13 5.82 -7.65
C PRO A 105 12.06 5.41 -6.51
N GLN A 106 13.12 6.17 -6.29
CA GLN A 106 14.07 5.85 -5.24
C GLN A 106 13.45 5.91 -3.85
N GLN A 107 12.56 6.88 -3.61
CA GLN A 107 11.90 7.01 -2.31
C GLN A 107 11.07 5.78 -1.97
N ILE A 108 10.25 5.31 -2.92
CA ILE A 108 9.40 4.14 -2.66
C ILE A 108 10.26 2.87 -2.53
N LEU A 109 11.28 2.71 -3.36
CA LEU A 109 12.14 1.53 -3.30
C LEU A 109 12.95 1.47 -2.00
N ASP A 110 13.44 2.61 -1.52
CA ASP A 110 14.17 2.66 -0.25
C ASP A 110 13.28 2.23 0.92
N VAL A 111 12.03 2.70 0.93
CA VAL A 111 11.09 2.34 1.98
C VAL A 111 10.79 0.84 1.93
N LEU A 112 10.52 0.29 0.75
CA LEU A 112 10.21 -1.12 0.63
C LEU A 112 11.40 -2.00 1.05
N ARG A 113 12.61 -1.63 0.66
CA ARG A 113 13.80 -2.37 1.07
C ARG A 113 14.00 -2.33 2.57
N SER A 114 13.73 -1.17 3.17
CA SER A 114 13.83 -1.01 4.62
C SER A 114 12.85 -1.91 5.36
N VAL A 115 11.63 -2.06 4.84
CA VAL A 115 10.57 -2.84 5.49
C VAL A 115 10.72 -4.33 5.20
N LEU A 116 11.00 -4.69 3.95
CA LEU A 116 10.99 -6.11 3.52
C LEU A 116 12.37 -6.77 3.55
N GLY A 117 13.41 -5.99 3.64
CA GLY A 117 14.78 -6.49 3.62
C GLY A 117 15.24 -6.84 2.20
N GLY A 118 16.43 -6.58 1.92
CA GLY A 118 17.03 -6.92 0.65
C GLY A 118 16.75 -5.96 -0.44
#